data_8fde54ba32627d95eb6dc651d32ad4b0
#
_entry.id   8fde54ba32627d95eb6dc651d32ad4b0
#
_cell.length_a   1.000
_cell.length_b   1.000
_cell.length_c   1.000
_cell.angle_alpha   90.00
_cell.angle_beta   90.00
_cell.angle_gamma   90.00
#
_symmetry.space_group_name_H-M   'P 1'
#
loop_
_entity.id
_entity.type
_entity.pdbx_description
1 polymer ?
#
loop_
_entity_poly.entity_id
_entity_poly.type
_entity_poly.pdbx_seq_one_letter_code
_entity_poly.pdbx_strand_id
1 'polypeptide(L)'
;MLKLTFLMAILTLSAAAVWGQSSSKKPDTSAPTKVKGNGTKLPDGLQYWDIKVGTGATAQPHQTVKVHYTGWLTDGKKFDSSVDRGEPTSFGLDQVIKGWGEGVPGMKVGGKRQLRISPDLAYGPQGRPSIPPNATLIFDIELLGLE
;
A
#
# COMPACT_ATOMS: atom_id res chain seq x y z
N MET A 1 -47.04 -54.39 36.53
CA MET A 1 -46.21 -54.24 35.32
C MET A 1 -45.94 -52.77 35.06
N LEU A 2 -44.79 -52.29 35.43
CA LEU A 2 -44.41 -50.90 35.33
C LEU A 2 -43.66 -50.71 34.00
N LYS A 3 -44.24 -49.94 33.06
CA LYS A 3 -43.56 -49.58 31.81
C LYS A 3 -42.76 -48.32 32.05
N LEU A 4 -41.43 -48.49 32.08
CA LEU A 4 -40.50 -47.37 32.17
C LEU A 4 -40.26 -46.83 30.73
N THR A 5 -40.83 -45.67 30.44
CA THR A 5 -40.56 -44.94 29.22
C THR A 5 -39.31 -44.07 29.41
N PHE A 6 -38.24 -44.49 28.76
CA PHE A 6 -37.00 -43.70 28.70
C PHE A 6 -37.22 -42.53 27.74
N LEU A 7 -37.28 -41.32 28.28
CA LEU A 7 -37.29 -40.08 27.48
C LEU A 7 -35.85 -39.71 27.18
N MET A 8 -35.41 -39.96 25.94
CA MET A 8 -34.09 -39.57 25.45
C MET A 8 -34.15 -38.09 25.06
N ALA A 9 -33.60 -37.21 25.88
CA ALA A 9 -33.44 -35.82 25.54
C ALA A 9 -32.25 -35.70 24.56
N ILE A 10 -32.57 -35.41 23.30
CA ILE A 10 -31.56 -35.07 22.29
C ILE A 10 -31.14 -33.63 22.55
N LEU A 11 -29.96 -33.47 23.13
CA LEU A 11 -29.31 -32.18 23.27
C LEU A 11 -28.70 -31.81 21.91
N THR A 12 -29.42 -31.04 21.12
CA THR A 12 -28.85 -30.45 19.89
C THR A 12 -27.91 -29.32 20.28
N LEU A 13 -26.61 -29.64 20.28
CA LEU A 13 -25.58 -28.62 20.42
C LEU A 13 -25.50 -27.86 19.09
N SER A 14 -26.20 -26.73 19.01
CA SER A 14 -26.02 -25.81 17.89
C SER A 14 -24.66 -25.13 18.06
N ALA A 15 -23.67 -25.62 17.33
CA ALA A 15 -22.41 -24.88 17.17
C ALA A 15 -22.70 -23.61 16.39
N ALA A 16 -22.86 -22.50 17.10
CA ALA A 16 -22.84 -21.19 16.48
C ALA A 16 -21.41 -21.01 15.93
N ALA A 17 -21.26 -21.11 14.61
CA ALA A 17 -20.03 -20.72 13.95
C ALA A 17 -19.85 -19.23 14.19
N VAL A 18 -18.98 -18.88 15.13
CA VAL A 18 -18.49 -17.52 15.30
C VAL A 18 -17.62 -17.22 14.08
N TRP A 19 -18.23 -16.66 13.06
CA TRP A 19 -17.48 -16.03 12.00
C TRP A 19 -16.76 -14.86 12.65
N GLY A 20 -15.51 -15.06 12.99
CA GLY A 20 -14.63 -13.99 13.39
C GLY A 20 -14.61 -12.96 12.28
N GLN A 21 -15.37 -11.89 12.43
CA GLN A 21 -15.18 -10.72 11.58
C GLN A 21 -13.81 -10.18 11.93
N SER A 22 -12.83 -10.52 11.10
CA SER A 22 -11.61 -9.77 11.04
C SER A 22 -12.01 -8.37 10.63
N SER A 23 -12.17 -7.48 11.61
CA SER A 23 -12.24 -6.05 11.33
C SER A 23 -10.88 -5.69 10.77
N SER A 24 -10.76 -5.68 9.45
CA SER A 24 -9.60 -5.16 8.78
C SER A 24 -9.55 -3.67 9.09
N LYS A 25 -8.80 -3.33 10.15
CA LYS A 25 -8.54 -1.94 10.49
C LYS A 25 -7.95 -1.27 9.27
N LYS A 26 -8.60 -0.19 8.82
CA LYS A 26 -8.06 0.63 7.72
C LYS A 26 -6.60 0.95 8.01
N PRO A 27 -5.71 0.81 7.03
CA PRO A 27 -4.29 1.14 7.23
C PRO A 27 -4.13 2.58 7.74
N ASP A 28 -3.24 2.75 8.70
CA ASP A 28 -2.91 4.07 9.22
C ASP A 28 -2.07 4.83 8.18
N THR A 29 -2.57 5.97 7.73
CA THR A 29 -1.91 6.85 6.76
C THR A 29 -1.47 8.17 7.37
N SER A 30 -1.44 8.27 8.69
CA SER A 30 -1.06 9.51 9.39
C SER A 30 0.41 9.88 9.21
N ALA A 31 1.26 8.91 8.97
CA ALA A 31 2.69 9.08 8.74
C ALA A 31 3.24 7.98 7.83
N PRO A 32 4.39 8.22 7.16
CA PRO A 32 5.06 7.17 6.41
C PRO A 32 5.43 5.97 7.28
N THR A 33 5.42 4.80 6.70
CA THR A 33 5.92 3.60 7.39
C THR A 33 7.36 3.82 7.83
N LYS A 34 7.66 3.50 9.07
CA LYS A 34 9.04 3.57 9.59
C LYS A 34 9.90 2.51 8.91
N VAL A 35 10.96 2.96 8.26
CA VAL A 35 11.93 2.09 7.60
C VAL A 35 13.28 2.16 8.30
N LYS A 36 14.12 1.14 8.14
CA LYS A 36 15.44 1.04 8.76
C LYS A 36 16.53 1.18 7.71
N GLY A 37 17.62 1.83 8.09
CA GLY A 37 18.80 1.97 7.24
C GLY A 37 18.59 2.89 6.06
N ASN A 38 19.51 2.83 5.12
CA ASN A 38 19.55 3.75 3.97
C ASN A 38 18.78 3.23 2.76
N GLY A 39 18.20 2.02 2.82
CA GLY A 39 17.51 1.42 1.68
C GLY A 39 18.43 1.23 0.46
N THR A 40 17.83 1.20 -0.70
CA THR A 40 18.55 1.20 -1.98
C THR A 40 18.53 2.61 -2.57
N LYS A 41 19.69 3.10 -2.95
CA LYS A 41 19.87 4.42 -3.57
C LYS A 41 20.31 4.26 -5.02
N LEU A 42 19.56 4.88 -5.92
CA LEU A 42 19.87 4.90 -7.35
C LEU A 42 20.81 6.07 -7.70
N PRO A 43 21.53 6.03 -8.83
CA PRO A 43 22.48 7.08 -9.22
C PRO A 43 21.86 8.48 -9.34
N ASP A 44 20.59 8.59 -9.69
CA ASP A 44 19.84 9.86 -9.79
C ASP A 44 19.34 10.41 -8.47
N GLY A 45 19.59 9.68 -7.36
CA GLY A 45 19.21 10.09 -6.01
C GLY A 45 17.88 9.51 -5.52
N LEU A 46 17.14 8.76 -6.34
CA LEU A 46 15.98 8.02 -5.87
C LEU A 46 16.39 7.03 -4.79
N GLN A 47 15.63 6.95 -3.73
CA GLN A 47 15.88 6.04 -2.61
C GLN A 47 14.62 5.24 -2.31
N TYR A 48 14.74 3.94 -2.08
CA TYR A 48 13.60 3.12 -1.74
C TYR A 48 13.90 2.02 -0.71
N TRP A 49 12.86 1.58 -0.05
CA TRP A 49 12.86 0.49 0.93
C TRP A 49 11.73 -0.47 0.61
N ASP A 50 12.03 -1.77 0.53
CA ASP A 50 11.00 -2.78 0.46
C ASP A 50 10.47 -3.08 1.86
N ILE A 51 9.26 -2.62 2.15
CA ILE A 51 8.57 -2.88 3.41
C ILE A 51 8.08 -4.33 3.43
N LYS A 52 7.56 -4.78 2.29
CA LYS A 52 7.12 -6.15 2.05
C LYS A 52 7.47 -6.54 0.63
N VAL A 53 8.08 -7.70 0.44
CA VAL A 53 8.30 -8.27 -0.89
C VAL A 53 7.08 -9.08 -1.28
N GLY A 54 6.48 -8.76 -2.43
CA GLY A 54 5.35 -9.52 -2.97
C GLY A 54 5.77 -10.86 -3.54
N THR A 55 4.79 -11.68 -3.86
CA THR A 55 4.97 -13.02 -4.42
C THR A 55 4.41 -13.16 -5.83
N GLY A 56 3.73 -12.15 -6.34
CA GLY A 56 3.12 -12.15 -7.67
C GLY A 56 4.08 -11.71 -8.77
N ALA A 57 3.53 -11.38 -9.93
CA ALA A 57 4.28 -10.92 -11.09
C ALA A 57 5.02 -9.61 -10.81
N THR A 58 6.14 -9.41 -11.48
CA THR A 58 7.00 -8.24 -11.32
C THR A 58 6.57 -7.10 -12.26
N ALA A 59 6.41 -5.90 -11.73
CA ALA A 59 6.13 -4.71 -12.52
C ALA A 59 7.30 -4.37 -13.43
N GLN A 60 6.99 -4.11 -14.69
CA GLN A 60 7.96 -3.75 -15.73
C GLN A 60 7.94 -2.23 -15.97
N PRO A 61 9.03 -1.66 -16.51
CA PRO A 61 9.00 -0.27 -16.97
C PRO A 61 7.84 0.00 -17.94
N HIS A 62 7.25 1.19 -17.85
CA HIS A 62 6.13 1.66 -18.69
C HIS A 62 4.80 0.91 -18.53
N GLN A 63 4.73 -0.08 -17.67
CA GLN A 63 3.52 -0.85 -17.43
C GLN A 63 2.47 -0.04 -16.67
N THR A 64 1.19 -0.34 -16.88
CA THR A 64 0.10 0.17 -16.04
C THR A 64 -0.01 -0.69 -14.79
N VAL A 65 -0.01 -0.05 -13.64
CA VAL A 65 -0.06 -0.69 -12.33
C VAL A 65 -1.28 -0.24 -11.55
N LYS A 66 -1.87 -1.16 -10.80
CA LYS A 66 -2.94 -0.87 -9.84
C LYS A 66 -2.35 -0.86 -8.44
N VAL A 67 -2.50 0.26 -7.74
CA VAL A 67 -1.85 0.51 -6.46
C VAL A 67 -2.78 1.12 -5.42
N HIS A 68 -2.48 0.87 -4.15
CA HIS A 68 -2.77 1.79 -3.07
C HIS A 68 -1.52 2.59 -2.74
N TYR A 69 -1.67 3.89 -2.51
CA TYR A 69 -0.55 4.74 -2.17
C TYR A 69 -0.94 5.84 -1.20
N THR A 70 0.03 6.33 -0.47
CA THR A 70 -0.07 7.56 0.32
C THR A 70 1.22 8.35 0.15
N GLY A 71 1.09 9.66 -0.02
CA GLY A 71 2.22 10.56 -0.19
C GLY A 71 2.25 11.63 0.90
N TRP A 72 3.46 11.92 1.41
CA TRP A 72 3.74 12.94 2.42
C TRP A 72 4.89 13.84 2.00
N LEU A 73 4.86 15.07 2.50
CA LEU A 73 6.01 15.95 2.53
C LEU A 73 6.96 15.52 3.67
N THR A 74 8.19 16.02 3.64
CA THR A 74 9.18 15.69 4.68
C THR A 74 8.84 16.25 6.06
N ASP A 75 7.95 17.25 6.15
CA ASP A 75 7.40 17.76 7.42
C ASP A 75 6.28 16.87 8.01
N GLY A 76 5.92 15.80 7.32
CA GLY A 76 4.87 14.87 7.71
C GLY A 76 3.48 15.20 7.18
N LYS A 77 3.31 16.29 6.45
CA LYS A 77 2.02 16.64 5.85
C LYS A 77 1.66 15.68 4.73
N LYS A 78 0.55 14.97 4.88
CA LYS A 78 -0.03 14.12 3.84
C LYS A 78 -0.66 15.00 2.76
N PHE A 79 -0.31 14.76 1.50
CA PHE A 79 -0.87 15.53 0.38
C PHE A 79 -1.80 14.71 -0.51
N ASP A 80 -1.73 13.38 -0.48
CA ASP A 80 -2.60 12.51 -1.27
C ASP A 80 -2.63 11.09 -0.70
N SER A 81 -3.77 10.39 -0.82
CA SER A 81 -3.89 8.99 -0.39
C SER A 81 -5.08 8.30 -1.06
N SER A 82 -4.82 7.27 -1.83
CA SER A 82 -5.87 6.37 -2.34
C SER A 82 -6.50 5.54 -1.20
N VAL A 83 -5.72 5.24 -0.17
CA VAL A 83 -6.20 4.52 1.03
C VAL A 83 -7.28 5.34 1.75
N ASP A 84 -7.08 6.65 1.90
CA ASP A 84 -8.05 7.53 2.53
C ASP A 84 -9.33 7.66 1.71
N ARG A 85 -9.22 7.64 0.39
CA ARG A 85 -10.38 7.61 -0.52
C ARG A 85 -11.10 6.25 -0.53
N GLY A 86 -10.47 5.19 -0.02
CA GLY A 86 -11.03 3.84 0.03
C GLY A 86 -11.06 3.11 -1.30
N GLU A 87 -10.28 3.56 -2.28
CA GLU A 87 -10.28 3.03 -3.64
C GLU A 87 -8.87 3.04 -4.24
N PRO A 88 -8.39 1.89 -4.78
CA PRO A 88 -7.12 1.83 -5.49
C PRO A 88 -7.15 2.65 -6.77
N THR A 89 -5.99 3.03 -7.26
CA THR A 89 -5.84 3.78 -8.51
C THR A 89 -4.91 3.05 -9.47
N SER A 90 -5.23 3.09 -10.75
CA SER A 90 -4.37 2.58 -11.84
C SER A 90 -3.59 3.73 -12.46
N PHE A 91 -2.29 3.51 -12.67
CA PHE A 91 -1.37 4.46 -13.29
C PHE A 91 -0.50 3.81 -14.35
N GLY A 92 -0.34 4.48 -15.49
CA GLY A 92 0.73 4.18 -16.43
C GLY A 92 2.05 4.72 -15.90
N LEU A 93 3.08 3.88 -15.79
CA LEU A 93 4.37 4.28 -15.22
C LEU A 93 5.16 5.25 -16.10
N ASP A 94 4.75 5.47 -17.34
CA ASP A 94 5.27 6.50 -18.24
C ASP A 94 4.51 7.83 -18.16
N GLN A 95 3.44 7.89 -17.38
CA GLN A 95 2.53 9.05 -17.23
C GLN A 95 2.53 9.63 -15.81
N VAL A 96 3.44 9.20 -14.97
CA VAL A 96 3.61 9.66 -13.58
C VAL A 96 4.94 10.37 -13.40
N ILE A 97 5.18 10.93 -12.21
CA ILE A 97 6.49 11.52 -11.90
C ILE A 97 7.61 10.50 -12.08
N LYS A 98 8.80 10.99 -12.46
CA LYS A 98 9.97 10.14 -12.75
C LYS A 98 10.30 9.16 -11.62
N GLY A 99 10.22 9.62 -10.38
CA GLY A 99 10.49 8.78 -9.22
C GLY A 99 9.63 7.53 -9.15
N TRP A 100 8.37 7.61 -9.56
CA TRP A 100 7.49 6.45 -9.66
C TRP A 100 7.86 5.55 -10.83
N GLY A 101 8.12 6.17 -12.00
CA GLY A 101 8.52 5.42 -13.19
C GLY A 101 9.80 4.62 -13.01
N GLU A 102 10.67 5.03 -12.11
CA GLU A 102 11.93 4.35 -11.78
C GLU A 102 11.80 3.46 -10.52
N GLY A 103 10.99 3.86 -9.55
CA GLY A 103 10.90 3.20 -8.25
C GLY A 103 9.90 2.06 -8.17
N VAL A 104 8.85 2.08 -8.97
CA VAL A 104 7.81 1.02 -8.97
C VAL A 104 8.20 -0.20 -9.78
N PRO A 105 8.84 -0.09 -10.97
CA PRO A 105 9.35 -1.28 -11.64
C PRO A 105 10.26 -2.12 -10.73
N GLY A 106 10.13 -3.43 -10.83
CA GLY A 106 10.82 -4.36 -9.94
C GLY A 106 10.01 -4.76 -8.69
N MET A 107 8.96 -4.04 -8.34
CA MET A 107 8.02 -4.51 -7.33
C MET A 107 7.24 -5.72 -7.83
N LYS A 108 6.93 -6.64 -6.92
CA LYS A 108 6.04 -7.78 -7.20
C LYS A 108 4.66 -7.50 -6.63
N VAL A 109 3.62 -7.97 -7.32
CA VAL A 109 2.24 -7.89 -6.83
C VAL A 109 2.14 -8.49 -5.42
N GLY A 110 1.49 -7.77 -4.53
CA GLY A 110 1.41 -8.08 -3.10
C GLY A 110 2.52 -7.41 -2.27
N GLY A 111 3.48 -6.75 -2.92
CA GLY A 111 4.56 -6.03 -2.24
C GLY A 111 4.18 -4.61 -1.84
N LYS A 112 4.96 -4.06 -0.90
CA LYS A 112 4.87 -2.67 -0.46
C LYS A 112 6.25 -2.06 -0.41
N ARG A 113 6.40 -0.89 -1.01
CA ARG A 113 7.68 -0.17 -1.13
C ARG A 113 7.50 1.28 -0.72
N GLN A 114 8.45 1.81 0.05
CA GLN A 114 8.54 3.24 0.30
C GLN A 114 9.52 3.88 -0.67
N LEU A 115 9.11 4.99 -1.27
CA LEU A 115 9.97 5.82 -2.13
C LEU A 115 10.25 7.16 -1.46
N ARG A 116 11.49 7.60 -1.50
CA ARG A 116 11.90 8.97 -1.21
C ARG A 116 12.39 9.62 -2.50
N ILE A 117 11.67 10.64 -2.94
CA ILE A 117 11.80 11.21 -4.28
C ILE A 117 12.24 12.67 -4.16
N SER A 118 13.41 12.99 -4.72
CA SER A 118 13.89 14.37 -4.79
C SER A 118 13.02 15.21 -5.73
N PRO A 119 13.03 16.57 -5.60
CA PRO A 119 12.24 17.43 -6.47
C PRO A 119 12.49 17.20 -7.96
N ASP A 120 13.72 16.90 -8.37
CA ASP A 120 14.09 16.65 -9.76
C ASP A 120 13.39 15.45 -10.38
N LEU A 121 12.96 14.51 -9.56
CA LEU A 121 12.22 13.31 -9.97
C LEU A 121 10.72 13.41 -9.65
N ALA A 122 10.26 14.57 -9.20
CA ALA A 122 8.88 14.85 -8.81
C ALA A 122 8.36 16.12 -9.51
N TYR A 123 7.99 17.14 -8.76
CA TYR A 123 7.36 18.35 -9.31
C TYR A 123 8.30 19.55 -9.42
N GLY A 124 9.59 19.38 -9.14
CA GLY A 124 10.64 20.37 -9.39
C GLY A 124 10.48 21.69 -8.64
N PRO A 125 11.06 22.77 -9.19
CA PRO A 125 11.04 24.08 -8.56
C PRO A 125 9.67 24.78 -8.66
N GLN A 126 8.76 24.28 -9.46
CA GLN A 126 7.42 24.84 -9.61
C GLN A 126 6.42 24.31 -8.58
N GLY A 127 6.58 23.07 -8.14
CA GLY A 127 5.60 22.40 -7.28
C GLY A 127 4.24 22.25 -7.96
N ARG A 128 3.20 22.10 -7.17
CA ARG A 128 1.78 22.08 -7.60
C ARG A 128 0.89 22.40 -6.38
N PRO A 129 -0.45 22.58 -6.51
CA PRO A 129 -1.32 23.11 -5.43
C PRO A 129 -1.18 22.38 -4.14
N SER A 130 -0.84 21.34 -3.79
CA SER A 130 -0.62 20.74 -2.45
C SER A 130 0.84 20.39 -2.17
N ILE A 131 1.73 20.75 -3.09
CA ILE A 131 3.15 20.41 -3.03
C ILE A 131 3.97 21.67 -3.28
N PRO A 132 4.74 22.12 -2.26
CA PRO A 132 5.55 23.33 -2.40
C PRO A 132 6.67 23.18 -3.45
N PRO A 133 7.22 24.29 -3.93
CA PRO A 133 8.43 24.25 -4.75
C PRO A 133 9.58 23.51 -4.08
N ASN A 134 10.34 22.76 -4.86
CA ASN A 134 11.53 22.02 -4.39
C ASN A 134 11.24 21.02 -3.28
N ALA A 135 10.06 20.38 -3.29
CA ALA A 135 9.69 19.43 -2.27
C ALA A 135 10.24 18.01 -2.56
N THR A 136 10.84 17.44 -1.54
CA THR A 136 11.10 15.99 -1.49
C THR A 136 9.83 15.29 -1.05
N LEU A 137 9.45 14.22 -1.74
CA LEU A 137 8.23 13.46 -1.47
C LEU A 137 8.57 12.09 -0.91
N ILE A 138 7.71 11.63 -0.01
CA ILE A 138 7.76 10.26 0.53
C ILE A 138 6.45 9.57 0.16
N PHE A 139 6.54 8.39 -0.44
CA PHE A 139 5.38 7.56 -0.78
C PHE A 139 5.51 6.17 -0.18
N ASP A 140 4.44 5.69 0.40
CA ASP A 140 4.22 4.25 0.61
C ASP A 140 3.33 3.75 -0.53
N ILE A 141 3.80 2.74 -1.26
CA ILE A 141 3.10 2.19 -2.43
C ILE A 141 2.92 0.69 -2.23
N GLU A 142 1.68 0.23 -2.31
CA GLU A 142 1.31 -1.18 -2.34
C GLU A 142 0.89 -1.57 -3.75
N LEU A 143 1.56 -2.55 -4.35
CA LEU A 143 1.25 -3.04 -5.68
C LEU A 143 0.19 -4.12 -5.60
N LEU A 144 -1.01 -3.84 -6.12
CA LEU A 144 -2.17 -4.72 -6.06
C LEU A 144 -2.36 -5.54 -7.33
N GLY A 145 -1.94 -5.02 -8.48
CA GLY A 145 -2.09 -5.69 -9.75
C GLY A 145 -1.32 -5.02 -10.87
N LEU A 146 -1.22 -5.71 -11.99
CA LEU A 146 -0.63 -5.25 -13.25
C LEU A 146 -1.70 -5.30 -14.33
N GLU A 147 -1.72 -4.31 -15.22
CA GLU A 147 -2.68 -4.17 -16.32
C GLU A 147 -1.95 -4.06 -17.67
#